data_4c4ada31de0378f1d250df30b6f20c54
#
_entry.id   4c4ada31de0378f1d250df30b6f20c54
#
_cell.length_a   1.000
_cell.length_b   1.000
_cell.length_c   1.000
_cell.angle_alpha   90.00
_cell.angle_beta   90.00
_cell.angle_gamma   90.00
#
_symmetry.space_group_name_H-M   'P 1'
#
loop_
_entity.id
_entity.type
_entity.pdbx_description
1 polymer ?
#
loop_
_entity_poly.entity_id
_entity_poly.type
_entity_poly.pdbx_seq_one_letter_code
_entity_poly.pdbx_strand_id
1 'polypeptide(L)'
;MTGTQEKPSFSPIPEVILYHAECLDGFAAAWAIWKRVPSARFVPVKHGDLPPHELTGRHVVIVDFSYSRAILLKLAGDAASLKVLDHHITAEEALKGLPFAYFDQKKSGAVLAWEWTHAQPVPWLLQYVQDKDLWQWALPGSREINAALSSYPFDFHIWDELRQEALEEEGRAILRYESELVRKIAEEAVMVSFDGETVPAVQSSVLTSQLGERLSLGYSFCVIWHDRDGRRYYSLRSREEGANVAAIAQAYEGGGHTHAAGFSIPLGPDYPSPMSPISQGKRQKVKGKRRD
;
A
#
# COMPACT_ATOMS: atom_id res chain seq x y z
N MET A 1 -3.16 18.30 24.33
CA MET A 1 -4.63 18.04 24.43
C MET A 1 -4.95 17.11 23.28
N THR A 2 -5.02 15.82 23.58
CA THR A 2 -5.43 14.78 22.62
C THR A 2 -6.95 14.85 22.50
N GLY A 3 -7.44 15.60 21.49
CA GLY A 3 -8.85 15.58 21.16
C GLY A 3 -9.21 14.17 20.70
N THR A 4 -10.04 13.47 21.46
CA THR A 4 -10.72 12.25 21.01
C THR A 4 -11.55 12.61 19.79
N GLN A 5 -11.09 12.21 18.58
CA GLN A 5 -11.93 12.29 17.40
C GLN A 5 -13.13 11.36 17.65
N GLU A 6 -14.34 11.91 17.66
CA GLU A 6 -15.56 11.11 17.71
C GLU A 6 -15.59 10.16 16.52
N LYS A 7 -15.99 8.87 16.74
CA LYS A 7 -16.19 7.93 15.66
C LYS A 7 -17.19 8.51 14.65
N PRO A 8 -16.85 8.56 13.37
CA PRO A 8 -17.74 9.14 12.37
C PRO A 8 -19.04 8.33 12.26
N SER A 9 -20.18 9.00 12.18
CA SER A 9 -21.46 8.34 11.96
C SER A 9 -21.55 7.77 10.54
N PHE A 10 -22.11 6.55 10.40
CA PHE A 10 -22.39 5.92 9.09
C PHE A 10 -23.68 6.53 8.50
N SER A 11 -23.59 7.80 8.11
CA SER A 11 -24.69 8.54 7.48
C SER A 11 -24.12 9.76 6.74
N PRO A 12 -24.54 10.04 5.51
CA PRO A 12 -25.50 9.28 4.67
C PRO A 12 -24.94 7.95 4.16
N ILE A 13 -25.83 7.06 3.67
CA ILE A 13 -25.44 5.78 3.05
C ILE A 13 -24.66 6.08 1.76
N PRO A 14 -23.44 5.56 1.60
CA PRO A 14 -22.62 5.83 0.43
C PRO A 14 -23.18 5.18 -0.85
N GLU A 15 -23.07 5.89 -1.96
CA GLU A 15 -23.44 5.40 -3.30
C GLU A 15 -22.24 4.98 -4.13
N VAL A 16 -21.09 5.65 -3.94
CA VAL A 16 -19.84 5.37 -4.66
C VAL A 16 -18.68 5.26 -3.68
N ILE A 17 -17.98 4.15 -3.79
CA ILE A 17 -16.79 3.86 -2.98
C ILE A 17 -15.59 3.85 -3.92
N LEU A 18 -14.66 4.78 -3.70
CA LEU A 18 -13.35 4.77 -4.35
C LEU A 18 -12.37 4.09 -3.41
N TYR A 19 -11.66 3.06 -3.88
CA TYR A 19 -10.70 2.33 -3.07
C TYR A 19 -9.36 2.15 -3.79
N HIS A 20 -8.28 2.03 -3.02
CA HIS A 20 -6.93 1.85 -3.57
C HIS A 20 -6.86 0.57 -4.40
N ALA A 21 -6.57 0.73 -5.69
CA ALA A 21 -6.49 -0.36 -6.65
C ALA A 21 -5.22 -1.21 -6.47
N GLU A 22 -5.31 -2.49 -6.86
CA GLU A 22 -4.18 -3.43 -6.84
C GLU A 22 -3.52 -3.56 -5.44
N CYS A 23 -4.26 -3.17 -4.39
CA CYS A 23 -3.84 -3.20 -2.99
C CYS A 23 -4.75 -4.14 -2.19
N LEU A 24 -4.13 -4.98 -1.34
CA LEU A 24 -4.86 -5.92 -0.50
C LEU A 24 -5.71 -5.17 0.55
N ASP A 25 -5.14 -4.14 1.18
CA ASP A 25 -5.83 -3.32 2.18
C ASP A 25 -6.94 -2.49 1.55
N GLY A 26 -6.69 -1.87 0.39
CA GLY A 26 -7.71 -1.13 -0.36
C GLY A 26 -8.91 -1.99 -0.74
N PHE A 27 -8.67 -3.22 -1.24
CA PHE A 27 -9.76 -4.14 -1.55
C PHE A 27 -10.47 -4.63 -0.28
N ALA A 28 -9.74 -4.91 0.80
CA ALA A 28 -10.32 -5.28 2.09
C ALA A 28 -11.17 -4.16 2.69
N ALA A 29 -10.75 -2.89 2.53
CA ALA A 29 -11.54 -1.72 2.91
C ALA A 29 -12.85 -1.62 2.12
N ALA A 30 -12.77 -1.87 0.81
CA ALA A 30 -13.95 -1.95 -0.04
C ALA A 30 -14.88 -3.11 0.37
N TRP A 31 -14.32 -4.30 0.64
CA TRP A 31 -15.08 -5.46 1.13
C TRP A 31 -15.78 -5.16 2.48
N ALA A 32 -15.12 -4.48 3.40
CA ALA A 32 -15.72 -4.05 4.66
C ALA A 32 -16.97 -3.21 4.44
N ILE A 33 -16.95 -2.27 3.49
CA ILE A 33 -18.12 -1.45 3.16
C ILE A 33 -19.16 -2.26 2.39
N TRP A 34 -18.75 -3.13 1.47
CA TRP A 34 -19.62 -4.01 0.72
C TRP A 34 -20.49 -4.90 1.62
N LYS A 35 -19.97 -5.41 2.71
CA LYS A 35 -20.72 -6.18 3.71
C LYS A 35 -21.93 -5.39 4.26
N ARG A 36 -21.87 -4.07 4.26
CA ARG A 36 -22.93 -3.20 4.78
C ARG A 36 -23.81 -2.62 3.67
N VAL A 37 -23.21 -2.30 2.52
CA VAL A 37 -23.88 -1.63 1.39
C VAL A 37 -23.48 -2.30 0.08
N PRO A 38 -23.95 -3.54 -0.18
CA PRO A 38 -23.58 -4.30 -1.38
C PRO A 38 -24.07 -3.67 -2.69
N SER A 39 -25.05 -2.75 -2.61
CA SER A 39 -25.60 -2.03 -3.76
C SER A 39 -24.78 -0.79 -4.17
N ALA A 40 -23.78 -0.37 -3.40
CA ALA A 40 -22.92 0.75 -3.74
C ALA A 40 -22.06 0.38 -4.98
N ARG A 41 -21.65 1.40 -5.72
CA ARG A 41 -20.68 1.25 -6.82
C ARG A 41 -19.28 1.30 -6.26
N PHE A 42 -18.50 0.24 -6.47
CA PHE A 42 -17.10 0.15 -6.05
C PHE A 42 -16.18 0.41 -7.24
N VAL A 43 -15.27 1.38 -7.10
CA VAL A 43 -14.37 1.83 -8.17
C VAL A 43 -12.93 1.78 -7.68
N PRO A 44 -12.09 0.88 -8.24
CA PRO A 44 -10.67 0.87 -7.96
C PRO A 44 -10.00 2.10 -8.57
N VAL A 45 -9.12 2.76 -7.82
CA VAL A 45 -8.39 3.96 -8.23
C VAL A 45 -6.90 3.74 -7.98
N LYS A 46 -6.06 3.99 -8.98
CA LYS A 46 -4.60 3.94 -8.85
C LYS A 46 -4.05 5.27 -8.38
N HIS A 47 -2.92 5.24 -7.73
CA HIS A 47 -2.21 6.47 -7.37
C HIS A 47 -1.86 7.27 -8.64
N GLY A 48 -2.24 8.54 -8.66
CA GLY A 48 -2.06 9.43 -9.82
C GLY A 48 -3.24 9.49 -10.79
N ASP A 49 -4.24 8.62 -10.67
CA ASP A 49 -5.47 8.72 -11.45
C ASP A 49 -6.28 9.96 -11.04
N LEU A 50 -7.00 10.52 -12.00
CA LEU A 50 -7.98 11.55 -11.72
C LEU A 50 -9.27 10.94 -11.16
N PRO A 51 -10.04 11.71 -10.35
CA PRO A 51 -11.35 11.25 -9.89
C PRO A 51 -12.27 10.90 -11.06
N PRO A 52 -13.08 9.83 -10.94
CA PRO A 52 -14.12 9.53 -11.92
C PRO A 52 -15.09 10.71 -12.13
N HIS A 53 -15.59 10.87 -13.35
CA HIS A 53 -16.44 12.03 -13.71
C HIS A 53 -17.85 12.02 -13.09
N GLU A 54 -18.33 10.87 -12.58
CA GLU A 54 -19.72 10.65 -12.17
C GLU A 54 -19.96 10.81 -10.66
N LEU A 55 -19.21 11.69 -9.99
CA LEU A 55 -19.29 11.86 -8.53
C LEU A 55 -20.17 13.03 -8.10
N THR A 56 -20.54 13.92 -9.01
CA THR A 56 -21.35 15.11 -8.70
C THR A 56 -22.74 14.72 -8.17
N GLY A 57 -23.09 15.29 -7.02
CA GLY A 57 -24.36 15.02 -6.33
C GLY A 57 -24.49 13.63 -5.70
N ARG A 58 -23.39 12.84 -5.64
CA ARG A 58 -23.37 11.52 -5.03
C ARG A 58 -22.82 11.54 -3.60
N HIS A 59 -23.17 10.54 -2.81
CA HIS A 59 -22.57 10.26 -1.53
C HIS A 59 -21.33 9.41 -1.76
N VAL A 60 -20.14 10.02 -1.65
CA VAL A 60 -18.85 9.43 -2.03
C VAL A 60 -18.03 9.09 -0.81
N VAL A 61 -17.40 7.92 -0.82
CA VAL A 61 -16.40 7.51 0.18
C VAL A 61 -15.10 7.16 -0.53
N ILE A 62 -13.99 7.62 0.01
CA ILE A 62 -12.64 7.28 -0.42
C ILE A 62 -11.97 6.49 0.70
N VAL A 63 -11.43 5.32 0.41
CA VAL A 63 -10.80 4.45 1.42
C VAL A 63 -9.42 3.98 0.97
N ASP A 64 -8.49 3.96 1.94
CA ASP A 64 -7.13 3.48 1.77
C ASP A 64 -6.28 4.27 0.76
N PHE A 65 -6.69 5.45 0.41
CA PHE A 65 -5.90 6.44 -0.33
C PHE A 65 -6.52 7.83 -0.21
N SER A 66 -5.77 8.84 -0.64
CA SER A 66 -6.27 10.22 -0.73
C SER A 66 -5.80 10.89 -2.00
N TYR A 67 -6.62 11.79 -2.50
CA TYR A 67 -6.22 12.80 -3.49
C TYR A 67 -5.53 13.98 -2.81
N SER A 68 -4.90 14.83 -3.63
CA SER A 68 -4.39 16.11 -3.15
C SER A 68 -5.50 16.96 -2.51
N ARG A 69 -5.15 17.81 -1.57
CA ARG A 69 -6.11 18.68 -0.87
C ARG A 69 -6.99 19.50 -1.82
N ALA A 70 -6.43 20.00 -2.92
CA ALA A 70 -7.18 20.76 -3.92
C ALA A 70 -8.28 19.92 -4.58
N ILE A 71 -7.96 18.66 -4.93
CA ILE A 71 -8.93 17.73 -5.51
C ILE A 71 -10.00 17.37 -4.47
N LEU A 72 -9.62 17.10 -3.22
CA LEU A 72 -10.56 16.77 -2.14
C LEU A 72 -11.55 17.89 -1.87
N LEU A 73 -11.10 19.15 -1.83
CA LEU A 73 -11.98 20.31 -1.63
C LEU A 73 -12.94 20.49 -2.80
N LYS A 74 -12.47 20.27 -4.04
CA LYS A 74 -13.33 20.29 -5.21
C LYS A 74 -14.39 19.18 -5.14
N LEU A 75 -14.00 17.95 -4.86
CA LEU A 75 -14.92 16.82 -4.71
C LEU A 75 -15.95 17.07 -3.60
N ALA A 76 -15.54 17.65 -2.48
CA ALA A 76 -16.45 18.00 -1.37
C ALA A 76 -17.46 19.08 -1.77
N GLY A 77 -17.13 19.95 -2.73
CA GLY A 77 -18.07 20.93 -3.30
C GLY A 77 -19.01 20.34 -4.33
N ASP A 78 -18.57 19.33 -5.07
CA ASP A 78 -19.32 18.73 -6.19
C ASP A 78 -20.21 17.56 -5.74
N ALA A 79 -19.78 16.78 -4.74
CA ALA A 79 -20.52 15.64 -4.19
C ALA A 79 -21.64 16.06 -3.24
N ALA A 80 -22.68 15.24 -3.08
CA ALA A 80 -23.70 15.45 -2.04
C ALA A 80 -23.09 15.28 -0.63
N SER A 81 -22.14 14.36 -0.48
CA SER A 81 -21.28 14.26 0.68
C SER A 81 -19.98 13.54 0.30
N LEU A 82 -18.91 13.85 1.00
CA LEU A 82 -17.62 13.19 0.88
C LEU A 82 -17.16 12.65 2.24
N LYS A 83 -16.62 11.45 2.25
CA LYS A 83 -15.91 10.86 3.39
C LYS A 83 -14.57 10.30 2.91
N VAL A 84 -13.51 10.55 3.65
CA VAL A 84 -12.17 10.00 3.37
C VAL A 84 -11.69 9.26 4.60
N LEU A 85 -11.26 8.01 4.42
CA LEU A 85 -10.68 7.16 5.46
C LEU A 85 -9.29 6.74 4.98
N ASP A 86 -8.23 7.24 5.59
CA ASP A 86 -6.86 6.98 5.15
C ASP A 86 -5.89 6.90 6.33
N HIS A 87 -4.76 6.25 6.12
CA HIS A 87 -3.73 6.04 7.12
C HIS A 87 -2.30 6.32 6.58
N HIS A 88 -2.16 6.62 5.29
CA HIS A 88 -0.86 6.88 4.66
C HIS A 88 -0.26 8.19 5.17
N ILE A 89 0.97 8.13 5.70
CA ILE A 89 1.65 9.32 6.27
C ILE A 89 1.75 10.47 5.27
N THR A 90 1.89 10.17 3.98
CA THR A 90 1.96 11.17 2.90
C THR A 90 0.65 11.90 2.67
N ALA A 91 -0.48 11.35 3.11
CA ALA A 91 -1.81 11.95 3.01
C ALA A 91 -2.16 12.85 4.23
N GLU A 92 -1.45 12.70 5.35
CA GLU A 92 -1.78 13.36 6.62
C GLU A 92 -1.97 14.88 6.46
N GLU A 93 -1.02 15.56 5.84
CA GLU A 93 -1.09 17.01 5.67
C GLU A 93 -2.23 17.45 4.74
N ALA A 94 -2.50 16.66 3.68
CA ALA A 94 -3.62 16.92 2.76
C ALA A 94 -4.98 16.80 3.46
N LEU A 95 -5.10 15.89 4.42
CA LEU A 95 -6.33 15.58 5.15
C LEU A 95 -6.54 16.46 6.40
N LYS A 96 -5.48 17.06 6.91
CA LYS A 96 -5.51 17.82 8.16
C LYS A 96 -6.58 18.91 8.19
N GLY A 97 -7.45 18.83 9.20
CA GLY A 97 -8.51 19.82 9.42
C GLY A 97 -9.66 19.75 8.41
N LEU A 98 -9.74 18.74 7.54
CA LEU A 98 -10.91 18.50 6.70
C LEU A 98 -12.00 17.77 7.51
N PRO A 99 -13.21 18.31 7.63
CA PRO A 99 -14.25 17.75 8.48
C PRO A 99 -14.79 16.40 7.98
N PHE A 100 -14.58 16.10 6.73
CA PHE A 100 -14.99 14.86 6.07
C PHE A 100 -13.88 13.80 6.05
N ALA A 101 -12.66 14.10 6.53
CA ALA A 101 -11.54 13.17 6.58
C ALA A 101 -11.42 12.54 7.98
N TYR A 102 -11.07 11.27 8.02
CA TYR A 102 -10.65 10.55 9.21
C TYR A 102 -9.32 9.87 8.93
N PHE A 103 -8.33 10.14 9.76
CA PHE A 103 -6.94 9.70 9.56
C PHE A 103 -6.41 9.04 10.84
N ASP A 104 -5.87 7.82 10.71
CA ASP A 104 -5.22 7.12 11.83
C ASP A 104 -4.14 6.17 11.31
N GLN A 105 -2.87 6.51 11.49
CA GLN A 105 -1.71 5.70 11.08
C GLN A 105 -1.57 4.36 11.81
N LYS A 106 -2.29 4.16 12.91
CA LYS A 106 -2.22 2.93 13.71
C LYS A 106 -3.17 1.85 13.22
N LYS A 107 -3.94 2.15 12.18
CA LYS A 107 -4.93 1.25 11.59
C LYS A 107 -4.76 1.19 10.09
N SER A 108 -5.03 0.05 9.50
CA SER A 108 -5.11 -0.08 8.05
C SER A 108 -6.41 0.51 7.51
N GLY A 109 -6.44 0.81 6.21
CA GLY A 109 -7.65 1.29 5.52
C GLY A 109 -8.84 0.34 5.71
N ALA A 110 -8.60 -0.97 5.71
CA ALA A 110 -9.62 -2.00 5.94
C ALA A 110 -10.26 -1.90 7.34
N VAL A 111 -9.44 -1.73 8.36
CA VAL A 111 -9.94 -1.59 9.74
C VAL A 111 -10.66 -0.26 9.93
N LEU A 112 -10.15 0.83 9.35
CA LEU A 112 -10.84 2.12 9.36
C LEU A 112 -12.23 2.03 8.71
N ALA A 113 -12.33 1.37 7.56
CA ALA A 113 -13.57 1.16 6.84
C ALA A 113 -14.56 0.31 7.65
N TRP A 114 -14.09 -0.76 8.30
CA TRP A 114 -14.93 -1.60 9.16
C TRP A 114 -15.46 -0.84 10.35
N GLU A 115 -14.60 -0.18 11.12
CA GLU A 115 -15.00 0.58 12.31
C GLU A 115 -15.93 1.75 12.00
N TRP A 116 -15.83 2.30 10.78
CA TRP A 116 -16.77 3.34 10.35
C TRP A 116 -18.14 2.78 10.00
N THR A 117 -18.19 1.58 9.40
CA THR A 117 -19.42 1.00 8.87
C THR A 117 -20.12 0.05 9.83
N HIS A 118 -19.40 -0.55 10.79
CA HIS A 118 -19.90 -1.62 11.65
C HIS A 118 -19.67 -1.31 13.14
N ALA A 119 -20.61 -1.76 13.98
CA ALA A 119 -20.47 -1.73 15.43
C ALA A 119 -19.80 -3.02 15.99
N GLN A 120 -19.72 -4.07 15.18
CA GLN A 120 -19.17 -5.37 15.55
C GLN A 120 -17.65 -5.31 15.60
N PRO A 121 -16.99 -6.20 16.37
CA PRO A 121 -15.53 -6.35 16.35
C PRO A 121 -15.00 -6.57 14.94
N VAL A 122 -13.78 -6.12 14.69
CA VAL A 122 -13.08 -6.33 13.42
C VAL A 122 -12.96 -7.83 13.14
N PRO A 123 -13.41 -8.34 12.00
CA PRO A 123 -13.30 -9.77 11.66
C PRO A 123 -11.87 -10.20 11.45
N TRP A 124 -11.58 -11.49 11.66
CA TRP A 124 -10.24 -12.07 11.54
C TRP A 124 -9.54 -11.67 10.24
N LEU A 125 -10.25 -11.72 9.12
CA LEU A 125 -9.70 -11.40 7.79
C LEU A 125 -9.05 -10.01 7.76
N LEU A 126 -9.75 -8.99 8.26
CA LEU A 126 -9.24 -7.62 8.27
C LEU A 126 -8.15 -7.42 9.33
N GLN A 127 -8.15 -8.20 10.42
CA GLN A 127 -7.05 -8.17 11.39
C GLN A 127 -5.75 -8.66 10.75
N TYR A 128 -5.81 -9.74 9.93
CA TYR A 128 -4.65 -10.27 9.23
C TYR A 128 -4.18 -9.35 8.09
N VAL A 129 -5.11 -8.71 7.37
CA VAL A 129 -4.75 -7.68 6.38
C VAL A 129 -4.01 -6.54 7.06
N GLN A 130 -4.52 -6.02 8.17
CA GLN A 130 -3.86 -4.96 8.94
C GLN A 130 -2.48 -5.38 9.46
N ASP A 131 -2.35 -6.58 9.98
CA ASP A 131 -1.09 -7.10 10.52
C ASP A 131 0.02 -7.12 9.46
N LYS A 132 -0.33 -7.43 8.20
CA LYS A 132 0.57 -7.31 7.05
C LYS A 132 0.79 -5.86 6.65
N ASP A 133 -0.27 -5.07 6.52
CA ASP A 133 -0.20 -3.72 5.99
C ASP A 133 0.66 -2.80 6.87
N LEU A 134 0.48 -2.89 8.18
CA LEU A 134 1.30 -2.21 9.18
C LEU A 134 2.64 -2.92 9.47
N TRP A 135 2.93 -4.00 8.74
CA TRP A 135 4.17 -4.79 8.83
C TRP A 135 4.48 -5.32 10.24
N GLN A 136 3.45 -5.62 11.04
CA GLN A 136 3.58 -6.07 12.43
C GLN A 136 3.94 -7.54 12.54
N TRP A 137 3.32 -8.40 11.73
CA TRP A 137 3.50 -9.86 11.71
C TRP A 137 3.35 -10.50 13.09
N ALA A 138 2.40 -9.98 13.89
CA ALA A 138 2.18 -10.35 15.28
C ALA A 138 1.16 -11.50 15.43
N LEU A 139 0.28 -11.70 14.43
CA LEU A 139 -0.73 -12.73 14.48
C LEU A 139 -0.17 -14.10 14.07
N PRO A 140 -0.56 -15.20 14.73
CA PRO A 140 -0.15 -16.54 14.34
C PRO A 140 -0.54 -16.86 12.90
N GLY A 141 0.38 -17.40 12.08
CA GLY A 141 0.12 -17.75 10.69
C GLY A 141 -0.10 -16.55 9.74
N SER A 142 0.22 -15.33 10.17
CA SER A 142 -0.05 -14.12 9.41
C SER A 142 0.64 -14.09 8.04
N ARG A 143 1.88 -14.54 7.96
CA ARG A 143 2.59 -14.61 6.67
C ARG A 143 1.95 -15.62 5.73
N GLU A 144 1.55 -16.78 6.24
CA GLU A 144 0.85 -17.83 5.50
C GLU A 144 -0.49 -17.32 4.97
N ILE A 145 -1.34 -16.82 5.85
CA ILE A 145 -2.68 -16.34 5.50
C ILE A 145 -2.60 -15.23 4.46
N ASN A 146 -1.72 -14.26 4.64
CA ASN A 146 -1.56 -13.16 3.69
C ASN A 146 -0.94 -13.59 2.35
N ALA A 147 -0.07 -14.61 2.34
CA ALA A 147 0.44 -15.18 1.10
C ALA A 147 -0.67 -15.88 0.31
N ALA A 148 -1.49 -16.70 0.98
CA ALA A 148 -2.64 -17.33 0.36
C ALA A 148 -3.64 -16.28 -0.13
N LEU A 149 -4.03 -15.33 0.72
CA LEU A 149 -4.98 -14.26 0.38
C LEU A 149 -4.54 -13.45 -0.84
N SER A 150 -3.24 -13.20 -0.99
CA SER A 150 -2.66 -12.51 -2.16
C SER A 150 -2.78 -13.31 -3.46
N SER A 151 -3.08 -14.61 -3.42
CA SER A 151 -3.30 -15.46 -4.59
C SER A 151 -4.76 -15.51 -5.06
N TYR A 152 -5.68 -15.01 -4.24
CA TYR A 152 -7.09 -14.94 -4.59
C TYR A 152 -7.43 -13.69 -5.40
N PRO A 153 -8.39 -13.77 -6.33
CA PRO A 153 -8.86 -12.59 -7.05
C PRO A 153 -9.54 -11.61 -6.09
N PHE A 154 -9.51 -10.33 -6.44
CA PHE A 154 -10.27 -9.30 -5.74
C PHE A 154 -11.75 -9.38 -6.11
N ASP A 155 -12.44 -10.35 -5.51
CA ASP A 155 -13.87 -10.61 -5.64
C ASP A 155 -14.49 -10.69 -4.25
N PHE A 156 -15.51 -9.87 -4.01
CA PHE A 156 -16.15 -9.76 -2.69
C PHE A 156 -16.80 -11.04 -2.22
N HIS A 157 -17.43 -11.80 -3.13
CA HIS A 157 -18.11 -13.06 -2.79
C HIS A 157 -17.10 -14.14 -2.47
N ILE A 158 -16.00 -14.23 -3.23
CA ILE A 158 -14.91 -15.16 -2.94
C ILE A 158 -14.33 -14.87 -1.56
N TRP A 159 -14.04 -13.59 -1.26
CA TRP A 159 -13.46 -13.22 0.03
C TRP A 159 -14.40 -13.47 1.20
N ASP A 160 -15.71 -13.38 0.99
CA ASP A 160 -16.72 -13.65 2.03
C ASP A 160 -16.80 -15.11 2.45
N GLU A 161 -16.36 -16.04 1.59
CA GLU A 161 -16.36 -17.48 1.82
C GLU A 161 -15.01 -18.02 2.34
N LEU A 162 -13.96 -17.17 2.42
CA LEU A 162 -12.64 -17.60 2.88
C LEU A 162 -12.66 -18.06 4.33
N ARG A 163 -11.86 -19.06 4.62
CA ARG A 163 -11.67 -19.63 5.96
C ARG A 163 -10.22 -19.53 6.37
N GLN A 164 -10.00 -19.11 7.60
CA GLN A 164 -8.67 -18.84 8.14
C GLN A 164 -7.75 -20.06 8.04
N GLU A 165 -8.25 -21.24 8.46
CA GLU A 165 -7.46 -22.49 8.47
C GLU A 165 -7.07 -22.94 7.06
N ALA A 166 -7.94 -22.75 6.07
CA ALA A 166 -7.64 -23.08 4.68
C ALA A 166 -6.54 -22.17 4.13
N LEU A 167 -6.64 -20.86 4.36
CA LEU A 167 -5.61 -19.91 3.94
C LEU A 167 -4.26 -20.17 4.61
N GLU A 168 -4.24 -20.56 5.88
CA GLU A 168 -3.00 -20.90 6.58
C GLU A 168 -2.34 -22.14 5.95
N GLU A 169 -3.11 -23.16 5.61
CA GLU A 169 -2.58 -24.38 4.96
C GLU A 169 -2.03 -24.09 3.56
N GLU A 170 -2.82 -23.40 2.72
CA GLU A 170 -2.42 -23.01 1.36
C GLU A 170 -1.18 -22.10 1.39
N GLY A 171 -1.16 -21.14 2.31
CA GLY A 171 -0.09 -20.15 2.43
C GLY A 171 1.26 -20.75 2.75
N ARG A 172 1.34 -21.85 3.48
CA ARG A 172 2.60 -22.56 3.75
C ARG A 172 3.31 -22.98 2.45
N ALA A 173 2.56 -23.47 1.47
CA ALA A 173 3.12 -23.87 0.18
C ALA A 173 3.53 -22.66 -0.66
N ILE A 174 2.69 -21.62 -0.65
CA ILE A 174 2.93 -20.36 -1.38
C ILE A 174 4.17 -19.67 -0.82
N LEU A 175 4.29 -19.48 0.48
CA LEU A 175 5.46 -18.88 1.12
C LEU A 175 6.76 -19.61 0.82
N ARG A 176 6.72 -20.95 0.81
CA ARG A 176 7.90 -21.74 0.45
C ARG A 176 8.36 -21.43 -0.99
N TYR A 177 7.41 -21.31 -1.91
CA TYR A 177 7.70 -20.98 -3.31
C TYR A 177 8.17 -19.50 -3.46
N GLU A 178 7.46 -18.57 -2.81
CA GLU A 178 7.84 -17.15 -2.79
C GLU A 178 9.25 -16.94 -2.21
N SER A 179 9.58 -17.63 -1.12
CA SER A 179 10.91 -17.55 -0.51
C SER A 179 12.02 -17.96 -1.47
N GLU A 180 11.78 -18.99 -2.28
CA GLU A 180 12.73 -19.43 -3.30
C GLU A 180 12.83 -18.43 -4.47
N LEU A 181 11.71 -17.83 -4.90
CA LEU A 181 11.71 -16.77 -5.90
C LEU A 181 12.43 -15.52 -5.40
N VAL A 182 12.13 -15.07 -4.18
CA VAL A 182 12.80 -13.92 -3.56
C VAL A 182 14.30 -14.15 -3.46
N ARG A 183 14.73 -15.37 -3.10
CA ARG A 183 16.15 -15.72 -3.05
C ARG A 183 16.80 -15.56 -4.42
N LYS A 184 16.20 -16.13 -5.48
CA LYS A 184 16.72 -16.07 -6.86
C LYS A 184 16.76 -14.63 -7.39
N ILE A 185 15.68 -13.88 -7.25
CA ILE A 185 15.60 -12.50 -7.73
C ILE A 185 16.61 -11.61 -6.97
N ALA A 186 16.73 -11.79 -5.66
CA ALA A 186 17.69 -11.01 -4.86
C ALA A 186 19.16 -11.27 -5.23
N GLU A 187 19.50 -12.43 -5.81
CA GLU A 187 20.85 -12.72 -6.33
C GLU A 187 21.22 -11.88 -7.56
N GLU A 188 20.23 -11.35 -8.27
CA GLU A 188 20.41 -10.44 -9.41
C GLU A 188 20.60 -8.98 -8.99
N ALA A 189 20.48 -8.68 -7.68
CA ALA A 189 20.61 -7.32 -7.19
C ALA A 189 22.02 -6.76 -7.42
N VAL A 190 22.06 -5.51 -7.83
CA VAL A 190 23.29 -4.74 -8.06
C VAL A 190 23.33 -3.53 -7.14
N MET A 191 24.53 -3.08 -6.80
CA MET A 191 24.70 -1.82 -6.08
C MET A 191 24.58 -0.64 -7.04
N VAL A 192 23.81 0.36 -6.65
CA VAL A 192 23.60 1.58 -7.42
C VAL A 192 23.83 2.80 -6.54
N SER A 193 24.14 3.93 -7.16
CA SER A 193 23.99 5.23 -6.50
C SER A 193 22.58 5.72 -6.72
N PHE A 194 21.88 6.02 -5.66
CA PHE A 194 20.53 6.57 -5.66
C PHE A 194 20.49 7.70 -4.64
N ASP A 195 20.21 8.92 -5.11
CA ASP A 195 20.10 10.13 -4.27
C ASP A 195 21.34 10.38 -3.38
N GLY A 196 22.53 10.03 -3.91
CA GLY A 196 23.81 10.16 -3.21
C GLY A 196 24.17 8.99 -2.30
N GLU A 197 23.28 8.04 -2.06
CA GLU A 197 23.53 6.84 -1.28
C GLU A 197 23.85 5.62 -2.18
N THR A 198 24.64 4.69 -1.63
CA THR A 198 24.93 3.42 -2.28
C THR A 198 24.03 2.34 -1.73
N VAL A 199 23.07 1.89 -2.54
CA VAL A 199 22.01 0.97 -2.12
C VAL A 199 21.85 -0.21 -3.09
N PRO A 200 21.36 -1.37 -2.63
CA PRO A 200 21.03 -2.48 -3.53
C PRO A 200 19.77 -2.18 -4.34
N ALA A 201 19.81 -2.53 -5.63
CA ALA A 201 18.67 -2.41 -6.53
C ALA A 201 18.46 -3.69 -7.33
N VAL A 202 17.20 -4.06 -7.57
CA VAL A 202 16.82 -5.20 -8.40
C VAL A 202 15.61 -4.89 -9.26
N GLN A 203 15.57 -5.46 -10.45
CA GLN A 203 14.40 -5.38 -11.32
C GLN A 203 13.40 -6.48 -10.95
N SER A 204 12.20 -6.08 -10.55
CA SER A 204 11.07 -7.00 -10.35
C SER A 204 9.75 -6.24 -10.34
N SER A 205 8.72 -6.81 -10.98
CA SER A 205 7.34 -6.33 -10.90
C SER A 205 6.51 -7.06 -9.85
N VAL A 206 7.10 -8.03 -9.14
CA VAL A 206 6.43 -8.87 -8.15
C VAL A 206 7.27 -8.99 -6.88
N LEU A 207 6.63 -9.38 -5.77
CA LEU A 207 7.28 -9.65 -4.47
C LEU A 207 8.11 -8.46 -3.95
N THR A 208 7.68 -7.23 -4.26
CA THR A 208 8.42 -6.00 -3.93
C THR A 208 8.66 -5.84 -2.42
N SER A 209 7.69 -6.20 -1.60
CA SER A 209 7.82 -6.10 -0.14
C SER A 209 8.76 -7.16 0.42
N GLN A 210 8.65 -8.40 -0.05
CA GLN A 210 9.53 -9.51 0.35
C GLN A 210 10.98 -9.30 -0.12
N LEU A 211 11.16 -8.80 -1.34
CA LEU A 211 12.47 -8.38 -1.84
C LEU A 211 13.04 -7.24 -1.02
N GLY A 212 12.19 -6.27 -0.67
CA GLY A 212 12.55 -5.15 0.18
C GLY A 212 13.03 -5.60 1.57
N GLU A 213 12.29 -6.48 2.23
CA GLU A 213 12.66 -7.05 3.52
C GLU A 213 14.04 -7.72 3.48
N ARG A 214 14.36 -8.40 2.36
CA ARG A 214 15.64 -9.07 2.19
C ARG A 214 16.78 -8.12 1.82
N LEU A 215 16.56 -7.22 0.88
CA LEU A 215 17.60 -6.38 0.29
C LEU A 215 17.96 -5.16 1.16
N SER A 216 17.04 -4.65 1.97
CA SER A 216 17.32 -3.52 2.87
C SER A 216 18.22 -3.90 4.06
N LEU A 217 18.49 -5.19 4.28
CA LEU A 217 19.27 -5.65 5.42
C LEU A 217 20.70 -5.12 5.35
N GLY A 218 21.07 -4.22 6.28
CA GLY A 218 22.39 -3.59 6.36
C GLY A 218 22.61 -2.42 5.41
N TYR A 219 21.53 -1.89 4.83
CA TYR A 219 21.52 -0.71 3.98
C TYR A 219 20.49 0.31 4.49
N SER A 220 20.66 1.57 4.13
CA SER A 220 19.72 2.65 4.47
C SER A 220 18.33 2.39 3.88
N PHE A 221 18.30 1.93 2.63
CA PHE A 221 17.11 1.42 1.95
C PHE A 221 17.52 0.53 0.76
N CYS A 222 16.54 -0.02 0.06
CA CYS A 222 16.76 -0.71 -1.22
C CYS A 222 15.74 -0.27 -2.26
N VAL A 223 16.05 -0.55 -3.53
CA VAL A 223 15.24 -0.17 -4.68
C VAL A 223 14.78 -1.41 -5.43
N ILE A 224 13.49 -1.57 -5.61
CA ILE A 224 12.92 -2.53 -6.55
C ILE A 224 12.26 -1.70 -7.67
N TRP A 225 12.57 -2.02 -8.92
CA TRP A 225 12.07 -1.24 -10.03
C TRP A 225 11.58 -2.12 -11.18
N HIS A 226 10.64 -1.59 -11.98
CA HIS A 226 10.21 -2.21 -13.22
C HIS A 226 9.69 -1.16 -14.19
N ASP A 227 9.71 -1.50 -15.48
CA ASP A 227 9.16 -0.66 -16.53
C ASP A 227 7.81 -1.19 -16.97
N ARG A 228 6.82 -0.30 -17.12
CA ARG A 228 5.49 -0.62 -17.63
C ARG A 228 4.87 0.64 -18.26
N ASP A 229 4.20 0.49 -19.37
CA ASP A 229 3.42 1.55 -20.04
C ASP A 229 4.20 2.86 -20.25
N GLY A 230 5.47 2.77 -20.66
CA GLY A 230 6.32 3.94 -20.92
C GLY A 230 6.79 4.65 -19.64
N ARG A 231 6.62 4.07 -18.47
CA ARG A 231 7.08 4.60 -17.19
C ARG A 231 7.96 3.59 -16.46
N ARG A 232 8.90 4.09 -15.66
CA ARG A 232 9.64 3.31 -14.67
C ARG A 232 9.05 3.54 -13.30
N TYR A 233 8.66 2.46 -12.66
CA TYR A 233 8.14 2.43 -11.30
C TYR A 233 9.26 2.05 -10.34
N TYR A 234 9.38 2.80 -9.25
CA TYR A 234 10.34 2.55 -8.18
C TYR A 234 9.59 2.23 -6.89
N SER A 235 9.90 1.11 -6.28
CA SER A 235 9.47 0.73 -4.95
C SER A 235 10.66 0.80 -4.01
N LEU A 236 10.59 1.69 -3.03
CA LEU A 236 11.62 1.88 -2.02
C LEU A 236 11.23 1.17 -0.75
N ARG A 237 12.18 0.47 -0.14
CA ARG A 237 11.96 -0.22 1.15
C ARG A 237 13.13 0.04 2.07
N SER A 238 12.84 0.36 3.34
CA SER A 238 13.82 0.52 4.41
C SER A 238 13.40 -0.28 5.63
N ARG A 239 14.21 -0.25 6.67
CA ARG A 239 13.92 -0.79 8.00
C ARG A 239 13.77 0.34 8.99
N GLU A 240 13.41 0.01 10.24
CA GLU A 240 13.18 0.97 11.32
C GLU A 240 14.38 1.93 11.52
N GLU A 241 15.61 1.40 11.43
CA GLU A 241 16.85 2.17 11.52
C GLU A 241 17.32 2.77 10.19
N GLY A 242 16.56 2.58 9.11
CA GLY A 242 16.89 3.05 7.75
C GLY A 242 16.29 4.41 7.40
N ALA A 243 16.41 4.78 6.12
CA ALA A 243 15.89 6.06 5.63
C ALA A 243 14.35 6.13 5.67
N ASN A 244 13.82 7.34 5.81
CA ASN A 244 12.42 7.62 5.54
C ASN A 244 12.19 7.65 4.02
N VAL A 245 11.79 6.51 3.45
CA VAL A 245 11.60 6.37 2.00
C VAL A 245 10.35 7.11 1.49
N ALA A 246 9.40 7.47 2.37
CA ALA A 246 8.27 8.31 1.99
C ALA A 246 8.74 9.72 1.61
N ALA A 247 9.69 10.29 2.36
CA ALA A 247 10.27 11.59 2.03
C ALA A 247 11.04 11.56 0.70
N ILE A 248 11.76 10.45 0.42
CA ILE A 248 12.43 10.26 -0.87
C ILE A 248 11.38 10.20 -2.00
N ALA A 249 10.35 9.37 -1.84
CA ALA A 249 9.31 9.22 -2.86
C ALA A 249 8.56 10.55 -3.13
N GLN A 250 8.27 11.34 -2.10
CA GLN A 250 7.63 12.66 -2.24
C GLN A 250 8.43 13.65 -3.09
N ALA A 251 9.77 13.60 -3.04
CA ALA A 251 10.61 14.43 -3.90
C ALA A 251 10.44 14.11 -5.41
N TYR A 252 9.86 12.95 -5.73
CA TYR A 252 9.52 12.50 -7.08
C TYR A 252 8.00 12.38 -7.31
N GLU A 253 7.20 13.17 -6.57
CA GLU A 253 5.74 13.18 -6.68
C GLU A 253 5.07 11.84 -6.36
N GLY A 254 5.77 10.99 -5.61
CA GLY A 254 5.27 9.72 -5.10
C GLY A 254 4.77 9.80 -3.67
N GLY A 255 4.63 8.65 -3.02
CA GLY A 255 4.13 8.58 -1.65
C GLY A 255 4.22 7.19 -1.04
N GLY A 256 3.62 7.04 0.15
CA GLY A 256 3.58 5.80 0.92
C GLY A 256 3.83 6.01 2.42
N HIS A 257 4.37 4.97 3.04
CA HIS A 257 4.74 4.93 4.45
C HIS A 257 6.24 5.18 4.65
N THR A 258 6.66 5.45 5.89
CA THR A 258 8.04 5.73 6.26
C THR A 258 9.04 4.68 5.72
N HIS A 259 8.67 3.40 5.73
CA HIS A 259 9.54 2.29 5.36
C HIS A 259 9.12 1.56 4.07
N ALA A 260 8.03 2.00 3.42
CA ALA A 260 7.51 1.42 2.19
C ALA A 260 6.84 2.51 1.34
N ALA A 261 7.53 2.99 0.33
CA ALA A 261 7.03 4.06 -0.54
C ALA A 261 7.40 3.79 -1.99
N GLY A 262 6.81 4.54 -2.90
CA GLY A 262 7.10 4.40 -4.32
C GLY A 262 6.74 5.64 -5.12
N PHE A 263 7.30 5.70 -6.32
CA PHE A 263 7.02 6.74 -7.31
C PHE A 263 7.24 6.19 -8.72
N SER A 264 6.86 6.94 -9.73
CA SER A 264 7.16 6.58 -11.12
C SER A 264 7.56 7.79 -11.94
N ILE A 265 8.47 7.57 -12.89
CA ILE A 265 8.90 8.60 -13.84
C ILE A 265 8.66 8.10 -15.28
N PRO A 266 8.36 8.98 -16.25
CA PRO A 266 8.32 8.60 -17.66
C PRO A 266 9.68 8.06 -18.12
N LEU A 267 9.68 7.13 -19.08
CA LEU A 267 10.89 6.70 -19.76
C LEU A 267 11.22 7.67 -20.89
N GLY A 268 12.41 8.24 -20.86
CA GLY A 268 12.86 9.15 -21.92
C GLY A 268 14.10 9.96 -21.51
N PRO A 269 14.76 10.61 -22.48
CA PRO A 269 15.98 11.39 -22.22
C PRO A 269 15.74 12.61 -21.33
N ASP A 270 14.52 13.16 -21.32
CA ASP A 270 14.14 14.34 -20.52
C ASP A 270 13.86 13.99 -19.06
N TYR A 271 13.79 12.70 -18.71
CA TYR A 271 13.50 12.21 -17.37
C TYR A 271 14.64 11.30 -16.88
N PRO A 272 15.77 11.88 -16.42
CA PRO A 272 16.90 11.09 -15.97
C PRO A 272 16.52 10.19 -14.78
N SER A 273 17.00 8.94 -14.83
CA SER A 273 16.82 8.02 -13.70
C SER A 273 17.56 8.57 -12.48
N PRO A 274 16.91 8.59 -11.28
CA PRO A 274 17.60 8.91 -10.03
C PRO A 274 18.65 7.85 -9.65
N MET A 275 18.61 6.70 -10.32
CA MET A 275 19.49 5.57 -10.10
C MET A 275 20.56 5.52 -11.19
N SER A 276 21.83 5.53 -10.80
CA SER A 276 22.97 5.38 -11.69
C SER A 276 23.86 4.19 -11.29
N PRO A 277 24.45 3.49 -12.28
CA PRO A 277 25.43 2.45 -11.98
C PRO A 277 26.61 3.04 -11.21
N ILE A 278 27.10 2.32 -10.21
CA ILE A 278 28.38 2.64 -9.59
C ILE A 278 29.47 2.29 -10.59
N SER A 279 30.32 3.26 -10.96
CA SER A 279 31.46 3.04 -11.86
C SER A 279 32.30 1.88 -11.34
N GLN A 280 32.53 0.88 -12.21
CA GLN A 280 33.13 -0.42 -11.86
C GLN A 280 34.55 -0.28 -11.32
N GLY A 281 34.67 -0.19 -10.01
CA GLY A 281 35.87 -0.49 -9.26
C GLY A 281 35.69 -1.68 -8.31
N LYS A 282 34.91 -2.69 -8.61
CA LYS A 282 34.62 -3.98 -7.97
C LYS A 282 33.11 -4.23 -7.97
N ARG A 283 32.64 -5.19 -8.75
CA ARG A 283 31.31 -5.79 -8.54
C ARG A 283 31.30 -6.43 -7.15
N GLN A 284 30.85 -5.72 -6.15
CA GLN A 284 30.51 -6.32 -4.86
C GLN A 284 29.14 -6.97 -5.03
N LYS A 285 29.14 -8.31 -5.19
CA LYS A 285 27.92 -9.10 -5.00
C LYS A 285 27.42 -8.84 -3.58
N VAL A 286 26.12 -8.58 -3.44
CA VAL A 286 25.47 -8.45 -2.14
C VAL A 286 25.79 -9.71 -1.33
N LYS A 287 26.60 -9.57 -0.29
CA LYS A 287 26.93 -10.70 0.58
C LYS A 287 25.70 -11.02 1.45
N GLY A 288 24.94 -12.01 1.05
CA GLY A 288 23.94 -12.62 1.92
C GLY A 288 24.60 -13.17 3.16
N LYS A 289 24.42 -12.53 4.32
CA LYS A 289 24.75 -13.16 5.60
C LYS A 289 23.79 -14.32 5.78
N ARG A 290 24.33 -15.55 5.73
CA ARG A 290 23.64 -16.74 6.22
C ARG A 290 23.37 -16.51 7.71
N ARG A 291 22.12 -16.63 8.12
CA ARG A 291 21.78 -17.00 9.49
C ARG A 291 21.55 -18.51 9.43
N ASP A 292 22.36 -19.24 10.18
CA ASP A 292 22.13 -20.63 10.55
C ASP A 292 20.90 -20.75 11.43
#